data_8b539225d161875b14797822dc0f4ac9
#
_entry.id   8b539225d161875b14797822dc0f4ac9
#
_cell.length_a   1.000
_cell.length_b   1.000
_cell.length_c   1.000
_cell.angle_alpha   90.00
_cell.angle_beta   90.00
_cell.angle_gamma   90.00
#
_symmetry.space_group_name_H-M   'P 1'
#
loop_
_entity.id
_entity.type
_entity.pdbx_description
1 polymer ?
#
loop_
_entity_poly.entity_id
_entity_poly.type
_entity_poly.pdbx_seq_one_letter_code
_entity_poly.pdbx_strand_id
1 'polypeptide(L)'
;MALDKHIVDLPYPSNLLDIWTNQNISIKVPNTNSEFIPDTILSFFLKMSPHCHKYQLILEVAFTQTLADVQLKVKEFLNMFPEILMVVIVDITETEPYQSPAANTMAWNTFWQCGDLLDLGAFIPSQDGPRGMVVNSSRHMWCSIGSIDYHVWVRGGLKGNKIDIDVTDDKIYTWGVSSFNNWT
;
A
#
# COMPACT_ATOMS: atom_id res chain seq x y z
N MET A 1 15.16 1.83 3.46
CA MET A 1 13.78 1.55 3.90
C MET A 1 13.72 0.24 4.64
N ALA A 2 12.75 0.02 5.56
CA ALA A 2 12.75 -1.18 6.41
C ALA A 2 12.57 -2.50 5.62
N LEU A 3 11.78 -2.50 4.55
CA LEU A 3 11.51 -3.70 3.75
C LEU A 3 12.77 -4.24 3.05
N ASP A 4 13.59 -3.36 2.48
CA ASP A 4 14.82 -3.76 1.78
C ASP A 4 15.82 -4.45 2.71
N LYS A 5 15.91 -3.99 3.97
CA LYS A 5 16.79 -4.61 4.97
C LYS A 5 16.36 -6.05 5.28
N HIS A 6 15.06 -6.30 5.43
CA HIS A 6 14.55 -7.64 5.73
C HIS A 6 14.66 -8.59 4.54
N ILE A 7 14.60 -8.10 3.30
CA ILE A 7 14.80 -8.91 2.10
C ILE A 7 16.25 -9.43 2.03
N VAL A 8 17.23 -8.59 2.39
CA VAL A 8 18.65 -8.98 2.38
C VAL A 8 18.94 -10.11 3.40
N ASP A 9 18.18 -10.15 4.49
CA ASP A 9 18.35 -11.16 5.54
C ASP A 9 17.64 -12.50 5.21
N LEU A 10 16.89 -12.59 4.12
CA LEU A 10 16.23 -13.83 3.71
C LEU A 10 17.25 -14.84 3.15
N PRO A 11 17.16 -16.14 3.51
CA PRO A 11 18.04 -17.18 3.00
C PRO A 11 17.63 -17.57 1.56
N TYR A 12 17.95 -16.75 0.58
CA TYR A 12 17.71 -17.08 -0.84
C TYR A 12 19.05 -17.15 -1.60
N PRO A 13 19.11 -17.87 -2.73
CA PRO A 13 20.33 -18.02 -3.51
C PRO A 13 20.66 -16.71 -4.26
N SER A 14 21.24 -15.74 -3.54
CA SER A 14 21.57 -14.41 -4.06
C SER A 14 22.55 -14.39 -5.24
N ASN A 15 23.22 -15.50 -5.49
CA ASN A 15 24.04 -15.69 -6.69
C ASN A 15 23.22 -15.99 -7.97
N LEU A 16 21.97 -16.46 -7.81
CA LEU A 16 21.07 -16.84 -8.92
C LEU A 16 19.91 -15.88 -9.10
N LEU A 17 19.50 -15.20 -8.02
CA LEU A 17 18.26 -14.42 -7.96
C LEU A 17 18.52 -13.03 -7.39
N ASP A 18 17.97 -12.02 -8.01
CA ASP A 18 17.80 -10.67 -7.45
C ASP A 18 16.34 -10.44 -7.11
N ILE A 19 16.12 -9.83 -5.95
CA ILE A 19 14.79 -9.40 -5.48
C ILE A 19 14.77 -7.88 -5.50
N TRP A 20 13.79 -7.31 -6.17
CA TRP A 20 13.62 -5.88 -6.29
C TRP A 20 12.25 -5.45 -5.79
N THR A 21 12.25 -4.41 -4.97
CA THR A 21 11.03 -3.68 -4.59
C THR A 21 10.96 -2.40 -5.41
N ASN A 22 9.83 -2.18 -6.04
CA ASN A 22 9.56 -0.97 -6.79
C ASN A 22 8.26 -0.34 -6.29
N GLN A 23 8.23 0.98 -6.25
CA GLN A 23 7.07 1.77 -5.85
C GLN A 23 6.63 2.67 -6.98
N ASN A 24 5.34 2.78 -7.19
CA ASN A 24 4.72 3.66 -8.18
C ASN A 24 5.32 3.53 -9.59
N ILE A 25 5.70 2.31 -9.99
CA ILE A 25 6.18 2.05 -11.34
C ILE A 25 5.00 1.84 -12.29
N SER A 26 5.10 2.40 -13.48
CA SER A 26 4.12 2.13 -14.53
C SER A 26 4.43 0.81 -15.24
N ILE A 27 3.44 -0.08 -15.24
CA ILE A 27 3.48 -1.37 -15.93
C ILE A 27 2.49 -1.30 -17.09
N LYS A 28 3.01 -1.40 -18.31
CA LYS A 28 2.16 -1.39 -19.51
C LYS A 28 1.31 -2.65 -19.58
N VAL A 29 0.02 -2.47 -19.80
CA VAL A 29 -0.91 -3.57 -20.02
C VAL A 29 -0.72 -4.09 -21.46
N PRO A 30 -0.40 -5.38 -21.64
CA PRO A 30 -0.19 -5.94 -22.99
C PRO A 30 -1.40 -5.70 -23.90
N ASN A 31 -1.13 -5.28 -25.14
CA ASN A 31 -2.15 -5.05 -26.18
C ASN A 31 -3.16 -3.93 -25.89
N THR A 32 -2.87 -3.04 -24.93
CA THR A 32 -3.68 -1.86 -24.63
C THR A 32 -2.79 -0.61 -24.53
N ASN A 33 -3.41 0.56 -24.44
CA ASN A 33 -2.72 1.81 -24.09
C ASN A 33 -2.82 2.11 -22.59
N SER A 34 -3.35 1.17 -21.82
CA SER A 34 -3.51 1.32 -20.38
C SER A 34 -2.21 0.99 -19.64
N GLU A 35 -2.04 1.62 -18.50
CA GLU A 35 -0.93 1.39 -17.58
C GLU A 35 -1.49 1.03 -16.21
N PHE A 36 -0.84 0.11 -15.55
CA PHE A 36 -1.11 -0.23 -14.17
C PHE A 36 0.02 0.31 -13.29
N ILE A 37 -0.32 1.05 -12.24
CA ILE A 37 0.66 1.63 -11.31
C ILE A 37 0.33 1.10 -9.93
N PRO A 38 1.02 0.04 -9.45
CA PRO A 38 0.88 -0.44 -8.09
C PRO A 38 1.60 0.48 -7.11
N ASP A 39 1.11 0.58 -5.87
CA ASP A 39 1.79 1.32 -4.82
C ASP A 39 3.14 0.67 -4.49
N THR A 40 3.17 -0.66 -4.40
CA THR A 40 4.41 -1.42 -4.26
C THR A 40 4.31 -2.76 -4.97
N ILE A 41 5.38 -3.14 -5.65
CA ILE A 41 5.53 -4.45 -6.26
C ILE A 41 6.87 -5.08 -5.89
N LEU A 42 6.86 -6.37 -5.61
CA LEU A 42 8.07 -7.16 -5.43
C LEU A 42 8.25 -8.07 -6.63
N SER A 43 9.43 -8.04 -7.21
CA SER A 43 9.76 -8.79 -8.41
C SER A 43 11.05 -9.58 -8.25
N PHE A 44 11.10 -10.71 -8.95
CA PHE A 44 12.28 -11.57 -9.01
C PHE A 44 12.88 -11.53 -10.41
N PHE A 45 14.22 -11.45 -10.43
CA PHE A 45 15.01 -11.53 -11.65
C PHE A 45 15.99 -12.69 -11.52
N LEU A 46 16.03 -13.54 -12.55
CA LEU A 46 17.10 -14.53 -12.67
C LEU A 46 18.34 -13.83 -13.25
N LYS A 47 19.47 -13.85 -12.53
CA LYS A 47 20.75 -13.23 -12.99
C LYS A 47 21.23 -13.79 -14.31
N MET A 48 21.00 -15.09 -14.53
CA MET A 48 21.36 -15.77 -15.77
C MET A 48 20.41 -15.46 -16.95
N SER A 49 19.25 -14.85 -16.68
CA SER A 49 18.24 -14.52 -17.68
C SER A 49 17.53 -13.22 -17.30
N PRO A 50 18.18 -12.06 -17.44
CA PRO A 50 17.65 -10.77 -16.98
C PRO A 50 16.35 -10.34 -17.65
N HIS A 51 15.96 -11.01 -18.75
CA HIS A 51 14.66 -10.80 -19.41
C HIS A 51 13.52 -11.59 -18.75
N CYS A 52 13.83 -12.53 -17.85
CA CYS A 52 12.83 -13.26 -17.06
C CYS A 52 12.48 -12.50 -15.79
N HIS A 53 11.73 -11.45 -15.95
CA HIS A 53 11.18 -10.66 -14.86
C HIS A 53 9.81 -11.23 -14.46
N LYS A 54 9.64 -11.51 -13.17
CA LYS A 54 8.37 -12.02 -12.63
C LYS A 54 7.91 -11.18 -11.45
N TYR A 55 6.72 -10.66 -11.54
CA TYR A 55 6.03 -10.02 -10.42
C TYR A 55 5.54 -11.10 -9.46
N GLN A 56 5.86 -10.98 -8.16
CA GLN A 56 5.53 -12.00 -7.18
C GLN A 56 4.58 -11.52 -6.10
N LEU A 57 4.67 -10.24 -5.73
CA LEU A 57 3.80 -9.63 -4.74
C LEU A 57 3.35 -8.27 -5.22
N ILE A 58 2.09 -7.95 -4.96
CA ILE A 58 1.51 -6.60 -5.09
C ILE A 58 1.06 -6.15 -3.71
N LEU A 59 1.32 -4.89 -3.41
CA LEU A 59 0.73 -4.18 -2.29
C LEU A 59 0.03 -2.93 -2.83
N GLU A 60 -1.21 -2.75 -2.43
CA GLU A 60 -2.05 -1.59 -2.71
C GLU A 60 -2.57 -0.97 -1.42
N VAL A 61 -2.69 0.34 -1.38
CA VAL A 61 -3.21 1.08 -0.24
C VAL A 61 -4.51 1.78 -0.62
N ALA A 62 -5.60 1.38 -0.01
CA ALA A 62 -6.89 2.04 -0.12
C ALA A 62 -6.99 3.12 0.96
N PHE A 63 -6.73 4.36 0.61
CA PHE A 63 -6.86 5.51 1.51
C PHE A 63 -7.80 6.57 0.93
N THR A 64 -7.58 6.96 -0.34
CA THR A 64 -8.45 7.91 -1.06
C THR A 64 -9.40 7.22 -2.02
N GLN A 65 -9.21 5.94 -2.27
CA GLN A 65 -10.05 5.07 -3.08
C GLN A 65 -10.81 4.12 -2.17
N THR A 66 -11.96 3.63 -2.61
CA THR A 66 -12.68 2.59 -1.85
C THR A 66 -11.96 1.24 -1.97
N LEU A 67 -12.11 0.38 -0.96
CA LEU A 67 -11.61 -1.00 -1.02
C LEU A 67 -12.11 -1.73 -2.29
N ALA A 68 -13.36 -1.50 -2.69
CA ALA A 68 -13.93 -2.10 -3.88
C ALA A 68 -13.21 -1.67 -5.18
N ASP A 69 -12.86 -0.39 -5.30
CA ASP A 69 -12.11 0.12 -6.46
C ASP A 69 -10.71 -0.49 -6.52
N VAL A 70 -10.04 -0.58 -5.38
CA VAL A 70 -8.71 -1.21 -5.28
C VAL A 70 -8.78 -2.71 -5.60
N GLN A 71 -9.80 -3.41 -5.11
CA GLN A 71 -10.03 -4.81 -5.46
C GLN A 71 -10.25 -5.01 -6.96
N LEU A 72 -11.03 -4.15 -7.60
CA LEU A 72 -11.25 -4.21 -9.05
C LEU A 72 -9.93 -4.03 -9.82
N LYS A 73 -9.15 -3.02 -9.45
CA LYS A 73 -7.81 -2.76 -10.00
C LYS A 73 -6.89 -3.98 -9.87
N VAL A 74 -6.86 -4.60 -8.70
CA VAL A 74 -6.06 -5.81 -8.43
C VAL A 74 -6.53 -7.01 -9.24
N LYS A 75 -7.85 -7.21 -9.41
CA LYS A 75 -8.39 -8.28 -10.28
C LYS A 75 -7.92 -8.15 -11.73
N GLU A 76 -7.95 -6.95 -12.26
CA GLU A 76 -7.45 -6.69 -13.62
C GLU A 76 -5.97 -7.06 -13.72
N PHE A 77 -5.16 -6.69 -12.73
CA PHE A 77 -3.74 -7.00 -12.72
C PHE A 77 -3.48 -8.52 -12.61
N LEU A 78 -4.19 -9.23 -11.74
CA LEU A 78 -4.09 -10.68 -11.59
C LEU A 78 -4.51 -11.46 -12.84
N ASN A 79 -5.38 -10.88 -13.67
CA ASN A 79 -5.72 -11.46 -14.97
C ASN A 79 -4.56 -11.38 -15.97
N MET A 80 -3.74 -10.33 -15.87
CA MET A 80 -2.57 -10.14 -16.74
C MET A 80 -1.34 -10.90 -16.23
N PHE A 81 -1.20 -11.01 -14.91
CA PHE A 81 -0.04 -11.63 -14.26
C PHE A 81 -0.49 -12.73 -13.29
N PRO A 82 -0.99 -13.86 -13.82
CA PRO A 82 -1.54 -14.95 -13.00
C PRO A 82 -0.49 -15.68 -12.15
N GLU A 83 0.80 -15.42 -12.39
CA GLU A 83 1.92 -15.97 -11.62
C GLU A 83 2.13 -15.30 -10.26
N ILE A 84 1.46 -14.21 -9.95
CA ILE A 84 1.58 -13.54 -8.65
C ILE A 84 1.29 -14.52 -7.52
N LEU A 85 2.15 -14.46 -6.50
CA LEU A 85 2.08 -15.36 -5.33
C LEU A 85 1.33 -14.76 -4.16
N MET A 86 1.34 -13.43 -4.04
CA MET A 86 0.73 -12.74 -2.91
C MET A 86 0.16 -11.38 -3.33
N VAL A 87 -0.99 -11.06 -2.79
CA VAL A 87 -1.62 -9.74 -2.85
C VAL A 87 -1.82 -9.24 -1.43
N VAL A 88 -1.46 -8.00 -1.18
CA VAL A 88 -1.74 -7.30 0.07
C VAL A 88 -2.52 -6.04 -0.26
N ILE A 89 -3.68 -5.85 0.35
CA ILE A 89 -4.41 -4.59 0.33
C ILE A 89 -4.42 -4.04 1.75
N VAL A 90 -4.01 -2.79 1.91
CA VAL A 90 -4.07 -2.05 3.17
C VAL A 90 -5.18 -1.03 3.04
N ASP A 91 -6.30 -1.27 3.73
CA ASP A 91 -7.45 -0.38 3.75
C ASP A 91 -7.37 0.55 4.96
N ILE A 92 -7.21 1.84 4.70
CA ILE A 92 -7.07 2.87 5.73
C ILE A 92 -8.35 3.69 5.80
N THR A 93 -9.04 3.59 6.93
CA THR A 93 -10.27 4.35 7.18
C THR A 93 -9.99 5.52 8.11
N GLU A 94 -10.42 6.71 7.73
CA GLU A 94 -10.40 7.89 8.59
C GLU A 94 -11.59 7.86 9.57
N THR A 95 -11.35 8.29 10.82
CA THR A 95 -12.42 8.50 11.81
C THR A 95 -13.30 9.67 11.42
N GLU A 96 -12.69 10.74 10.94
CA GLU A 96 -13.33 11.92 10.41
C GLU A 96 -12.74 12.23 9.03
N PRO A 97 -13.59 12.40 8.00
CA PRO A 97 -13.11 12.73 6.65
C PRO A 97 -12.30 14.03 6.66
N TYR A 98 -11.22 14.04 5.92
CA TYR A 98 -10.40 15.23 5.73
C TYR A 98 -11.25 16.42 5.29
N GLN A 99 -11.03 17.56 5.91
CA GLN A 99 -11.62 18.85 5.54
C GLN A 99 -10.50 19.87 5.30
N SER A 100 -10.58 20.59 4.21
CA SER A 100 -9.62 21.67 3.94
C SER A 100 -9.73 22.77 5.00
N PRO A 101 -8.59 23.40 5.38
CA PRO A 101 -8.63 24.52 6.30
C PRO A 101 -9.56 25.63 5.81
N ALA A 102 -10.42 26.13 6.69
CA ALA A 102 -11.28 27.25 6.35
C ALA A 102 -10.45 28.53 6.16
N ALA A 103 -10.93 29.42 5.29
CA ALA A 103 -10.31 30.74 5.07
C ALA A 103 -10.11 31.50 6.38
N ASN A 104 -8.97 32.20 6.50
CA ASN A 104 -8.58 32.97 7.67
C ASN A 104 -8.24 32.17 8.95
N THR A 105 -8.20 30.85 8.89
CA THR A 105 -7.65 30.04 9.99
C THR A 105 -6.12 30.13 10.02
N MET A 106 -5.53 29.70 11.15
CA MET A 106 -4.06 29.67 11.27
C MET A 106 -3.45 28.74 10.20
N ALA A 107 -4.03 27.57 9.99
CA ALA A 107 -3.59 26.62 8.95
C ALA A 107 -3.65 27.24 7.55
N TRP A 108 -4.77 27.86 7.19
CA TRP A 108 -4.93 28.56 5.91
C TRP A 108 -3.83 29.62 5.71
N ASN A 109 -3.63 30.49 6.70
CA ASN A 109 -2.64 31.56 6.60
C ASN A 109 -1.21 31.02 6.52
N THR A 110 -0.90 29.96 7.27
CA THR A 110 0.43 29.33 7.24
C THR A 110 0.71 28.75 5.86
N PHE A 111 -0.26 28.02 5.27
CA PHE A 111 -0.09 27.41 3.95
C PHE A 111 -0.07 28.43 2.81
N TRP A 112 -0.90 29.45 2.91
CA TRP A 112 -0.95 30.50 1.87
C TRP A 112 0.32 31.36 1.85
N GLN A 113 0.94 31.57 3.00
CA GLN A 113 2.15 32.38 3.13
C GLN A 113 3.45 31.61 2.85
N CYS A 114 3.45 30.29 3.10
CA CYS A 114 4.55 29.42 2.75
C CYS A 114 4.39 29.05 1.27
N GLY A 115 5.06 29.73 0.36
CA GLY A 115 5.14 29.33 -1.05
C GLY A 115 5.76 27.94 -1.28
N ASP A 116 6.26 27.31 -0.22
CA ASP A 116 6.90 26.02 -0.18
C ASP A 116 6.04 25.01 0.61
N LEU A 117 6.26 23.72 0.32
CA LEU A 117 5.67 22.61 1.09
C LEU A 117 6.12 22.71 2.56
N LEU A 118 5.20 22.46 3.49
CA LEU A 118 5.55 22.38 4.90
C LEU A 118 6.52 21.21 5.12
N ASP A 119 7.51 21.43 5.99
CA ASP A 119 8.39 20.37 6.45
C ASP A 119 7.57 19.31 7.22
N LEU A 120 7.96 18.04 7.06
CA LEU A 120 7.38 16.91 7.81
C LEU A 120 7.37 17.17 9.32
N GLY A 121 8.35 17.88 9.86
CA GLY A 121 8.42 18.26 11.25
C GLY A 121 7.32 19.24 11.72
N ALA A 122 6.60 19.87 10.79
CA ALA A 122 5.46 20.71 11.11
C ALA A 122 4.19 19.91 11.44
N PHE A 123 4.16 18.62 11.08
CA PHE A 123 3.04 17.72 11.32
C PHE A 123 3.29 16.90 12.58
N ILE A 124 2.49 17.15 13.61
CA ILE A 124 2.65 16.51 14.91
C ILE A 124 1.64 15.38 15.03
N PRO A 125 2.09 14.10 15.04
CA PRO A 125 1.21 13.00 15.35
C PRO A 125 0.83 13.05 16.84
N SER A 126 -0.44 12.88 17.14
CA SER A 126 -0.97 12.80 18.49
C SER A 126 -1.82 11.54 18.63
N GLN A 127 -1.63 10.82 19.73
CA GLN A 127 -2.49 9.69 20.08
C GLN A 127 -3.75 10.13 20.86
N ASP A 128 -3.88 11.41 21.15
CA ASP A 128 -4.98 11.96 21.96
C ASP A 128 -6.29 12.12 21.18
N GLY A 129 -6.36 11.61 19.96
CA GLY A 129 -7.62 11.53 19.22
C GLY A 129 -8.58 10.53 19.85
N PRO A 130 -9.90 10.81 19.87
CA PRO A 130 -10.89 9.98 20.58
C PRO A 130 -11.01 8.56 20.02
N ARG A 131 -10.40 8.24 18.89
CA ARG A 131 -10.50 6.94 18.20
C ARG A 131 -9.28 6.52 17.38
N GLY A 132 -8.12 7.19 17.48
CA GLY A 132 -6.96 6.81 16.69
C GLY A 132 -5.88 7.88 16.58
N MET A 133 -4.93 7.66 15.66
CA MET A 133 -3.84 8.58 15.41
C MET A 133 -4.34 9.83 14.66
N VAL A 134 -4.15 10.99 15.25
CA VAL A 134 -4.48 12.29 14.68
C VAL A 134 -3.19 13.01 14.31
N VAL A 135 -3.12 13.55 13.13
CA VAL A 135 -2.01 14.40 12.67
C VAL A 135 -2.47 15.84 12.61
N ASN A 136 -1.84 16.69 13.41
CA ASN A 136 -2.14 18.11 13.52
C ASN A 136 -1.00 18.96 12.99
N SER A 137 -1.32 20.07 12.34
CA SER A 137 -0.41 21.16 12.02
C SER A 137 -1.16 22.48 12.02
N SER A 138 -0.56 23.52 12.62
CA SER A 138 -1.15 24.87 12.68
C SER A 138 -2.59 24.89 13.22
N ARG A 139 -2.87 24.07 14.25
CA ARG A 139 -4.20 23.89 14.88
C ARG A 139 -5.27 23.35 13.92
N HIS A 140 -4.86 22.65 12.89
CA HIS A 140 -5.77 21.98 11.96
C HIS A 140 -5.47 20.50 11.95
N MET A 141 -6.53 19.68 11.96
CA MET A 141 -6.42 18.21 11.84
C MET A 141 -6.30 17.85 10.36
N TRP A 142 -5.17 17.25 10.00
CA TRP A 142 -4.88 16.85 8.62
C TRP A 142 -5.24 15.41 8.31
N CYS A 143 -5.20 14.56 9.32
CA CYS A 143 -5.53 13.17 9.17
C CYS A 143 -6.01 12.63 10.52
N SER A 144 -7.03 11.78 10.50
CA SER A 144 -7.57 11.08 11.67
C SER A 144 -7.78 9.61 11.30
N ILE A 145 -6.73 8.79 11.46
CA ILE A 145 -6.81 7.36 11.12
C ILE A 145 -7.61 6.64 12.20
N GLY A 146 -8.73 6.03 11.80
CA GLY A 146 -9.60 5.24 12.66
C GLY A 146 -9.21 3.77 12.72
N SER A 147 -8.97 3.15 11.57
CA SER A 147 -8.50 1.78 11.46
C SER A 147 -7.58 1.58 10.26
N ILE A 148 -6.79 0.53 10.33
CA ILE A 148 -6.04 -0.01 9.21
C ILE A 148 -6.39 -1.49 9.11
N ASP A 149 -7.03 -1.88 8.02
CA ASP A 149 -7.41 -3.25 7.74
C ASP A 149 -6.46 -3.86 6.72
N TYR A 150 -5.95 -5.04 7.01
CA TYR A 150 -5.03 -5.77 6.14
C TYR A 150 -5.75 -6.95 5.51
N HIS A 151 -5.76 -7.02 4.19
CA HIS A 151 -6.29 -8.13 3.43
C HIS A 151 -5.15 -8.79 2.67
N VAL A 152 -4.91 -10.06 2.91
CA VAL A 152 -3.79 -10.79 2.31
C VAL A 152 -4.31 -12.06 1.65
N TRP A 153 -4.01 -12.21 0.37
CA TRP A 153 -4.27 -13.43 -0.40
C TRP A 153 -2.96 -14.05 -0.83
N VAL A 154 -2.85 -15.35 -0.67
CA VAL A 154 -1.68 -16.13 -1.06
C VAL A 154 -2.12 -17.22 -2.04
N ARG A 155 -1.36 -17.38 -3.11
CA ARG A 155 -1.63 -18.43 -4.09
C ARG A 155 -1.44 -19.81 -3.47
N GLY A 156 -2.47 -20.64 -3.48
CA GLY A 156 -2.44 -21.98 -2.91
C GLY A 156 -1.66 -22.98 -3.78
N GLY A 157 -0.65 -23.63 -3.18
CA GLY A 157 0.08 -24.77 -3.71
C GLY A 157 0.99 -24.53 -4.93
N LEU A 158 1.89 -25.49 -5.20
CA LEU A 158 2.89 -25.43 -6.28
C LEU A 158 2.28 -25.49 -7.71
N LYS A 159 1.04 -25.93 -7.85
CA LYS A 159 0.26 -25.97 -9.10
C LYS A 159 -1.01 -25.12 -8.98
N GLY A 160 -1.00 -24.18 -8.05
CA GLY A 160 -2.17 -23.38 -7.73
C GLY A 160 -2.68 -22.57 -8.90
N ASN A 161 -3.98 -22.45 -8.97
CA ASN A 161 -4.68 -21.49 -9.79
C ASN A 161 -4.22 -20.07 -9.41
N LYS A 162 -4.45 -19.11 -10.30
CA LYS A 162 -4.25 -17.69 -9.97
C LYS A 162 -4.98 -17.33 -8.67
N ILE A 163 -4.52 -16.30 -7.98
CA ILE A 163 -5.22 -15.74 -6.84
C ILE A 163 -6.60 -15.24 -7.31
N ASP A 164 -7.62 -15.59 -6.55
CA ASP A 164 -8.98 -15.07 -6.71
C ASP A 164 -9.32 -14.27 -5.43
N ILE A 165 -9.37 -12.95 -5.54
CA ILE A 165 -9.61 -12.08 -4.37
C ILE A 165 -11.09 -12.05 -3.94
N ASP A 166 -12.00 -12.68 -4.67
CA ASP A 166 -13.39 -12.89 -4.22
C ASP A 166 -13.53 -14.06 -3.26
N VAL A 167 -12.50 -14.92 -3.20
CA VAL A 167 -12.47 -16.07 -2.29
C VAL A 167 -11.85 -15.68 -0.97
N THR A 168 -12.58 -15.95 0.11
CA THR A 168 -12.17 -15.68 1.51
C THR A 168 -11.95 -16.98 2.30
N ASP A 169 -11.44 -18.04 1.66
CA ASP A 169 -11.06 -19.29 2.32
C ASP A 169 -9.82 -19.06 3.18
N ASP A 170 -9.86 -19.42 4.46
CA ASP A 170 -8.77 -19.25 5.45
C ASP A 170 -7.43 -19.87 5.05
N LYS A 171 -7.42 -20.77 4.05
CA LYS A 171 -6.17 -21.35 3.53
C LYS A 171 -5.41 -20.46 2.57
N ILE A 172 -6.11 -19.51 1.95
CA ILE A 172 -5.54 -18.62 0.92
C ILE A 172 -5.74 -17.15 1.23
N TYR A 173 -6.62 -16.83 2.18
CA TYR A 173 -6.94 -15.48 2.60
C TYR A 173 -6.77 -15.33 4.10
N THR A 174 -6.20 -14.22 4.52
CA THR A 174 -6.19 -13.80 5.92
C THR A 174 -6.51 -12.30 6.00
N TRP A 175 -7.16 -11.94 7.08
CA TRP A 175 -7.54 -10.57 7.37
C TRP A 175 -7.13 -10.20 8.79
N GLY A 176 -6.70 -8.96 8.97
CA GLY A 176 -6.33 -8.43 10.27
C GLY A 176 -6.65 -6.95 10.37
N VAL A 177 -7.01 -6.51 11.56
CA VAL A 177 -7.27 -5.10 11.89
C VAL A 177 -6.20 -4.62 12.86
N SER A 178 -5.61 -3.49 12.57
CA SER A 178 -4.84 -2.72 13.55
C SER A 178 -5.67 -1.52 13.97
N SER A 179 -6.21 -1.56 15.20
CA SER A 179 -6.81 -0.37 15.81
C SER A 179 -5.76 0.29 16.70
N PHE A 180 -5.60 1.59 16.60
CA PHE A 180 -4.60 2.36 17.37
C PHE A 180 -4.91 2.45 18.88
N ASN A 181 -6.03 1.91 19.33
CA ASN A 181 -6.42 1.93 20.73
C ASN A 181 -5.60 1.01 21.66
N ASN A 182 -4.70 0.17 21.13
CA ASN A 182 -3.94 -0.83 21.87
C ASN A 182 -2.41 -0.67 21.81
N TRP A 183 -1.88 0.44 21.33
CA TRP A 183 -0.45 0.72 21.39
C TRP A 183 -0.13 1.49 22.68
N THR A 184 -0.10 0.79 23.82
CA THR A 184 0.43 1.27 25.11
C THR A 184 1.81 0.69 25.35
#